data_f2d9de1a5ef617481cf0a7cb7900f3c7
#
_entry.id   f2d9de1a5ef617481cf0a7cb7900f3c7
#
_cell.length_a   1.000
_cell.length_b   1.000
_cell.length_c   1.000
_cell.angle_alpha   90.00
_cell.angle_beta   90.00
_cell.angle_gamma   90.00
#
_symmetry.space_group_name_H-M   'P 1'
#
loop_
_entity.id
_entity.type
_entity.pdbx_description
1 polymer ?
#
loop_
_entity_poly.entity_id
_entity_poly.type
_entity_poly.pdbx_seq_one_letter_code
_entity_poly.pdbx_strand_id
1 'polypeptide(L)'
;MDRGNTSRWLTIPLLLGALVLASCKQAEEPKVAEKKVPVKVILVEAQLPPKPVKPPLPPLFSDIERRTFQFFWDTANELNGLAPDRFPSRPFASIASVGFALTAYPIGIENGWISRNQAIDRTLTTLKFFRDAPMGPQKTGRAGYKGFYYHFLDMQQGNRYDSWVELSSVDTALLMMGVLFTQSYYDGEDPREKEIRQIADTLYKRVDWRWLQPRAPLISMGWFPESGFINHDWMGYNEAMMLYILALGSPTHGVDPDAWTSWTRTYNNDWGVYQGQEYLSFGPLFGHQYSHVWIDFRDIQDQYMRERGIDYFLNSRRATLAQRDYAIDNPMKWKDYSENVWGLTASDGPQNTSQEYRGEQRQFRHYSSRGAGLRENFDDGTIVPSAAISSIVFAPEVVISATEEMHKRYGDFLYSSYGFLDSFNPSFNYDIPLKTGRMVPDRGWVASDYIAIDQGPILAMIANYQNEFV
;
A
#
# COMPACT_ATOMS: atom_id res chain seq x y z
N MET A 1 -32.74 41.38 40.99
CA MET A 1 -33.42 42.21 40.02
C MET A 1 -33.64 41.30 38.84
N ASP A 2 -34.63 40.62 38.78
CA ASP A 2 -36.10 40.77 38.64
C ASP A 2 -36.49 41.04 37.19
N ARG A 3 -37.40 40.19 36.79
CA ARG A 3 -38.42 40.19 35.72
C ARG A 3 -37.96 39.75 34.32
N GLY A 4 -38.62 38.84 33.65
CA GLY A 4 -39.94 38.18 33.85
C GLY A 4 -40.54 37.82 32.49
N ASN A 5 -40.95 36.59 32.39
CA ASN A 5 -42.21 36.10 31.80
C ASN A 5 -42.67 36.64 30.42
N THR A 6 -43.04 35.83 29.44
CA THR A 6 -44.36 35.17 29.34
C THR A 6 -44.46 34.26 28.10
N SER A 7 -45.02 33.10 28.35
CA SER A 7 -45.54 32.10 27.41
C SER A 7 -46.73 32.63 26.56
N ARG A 8 -46.86 32.14 25.29
CA ARG A 8 -48.20 32.06 24.65
C ARG A 8 -48.34 30.77 23.86
N TRP A 9 -49.23 29.95 24.34
CA TRP A 9 -49.86 28.85 23.65
C TRP A 9 -50.88 29.35 22.63
N LEU A 10 -50.93 28.74 21.43
CA LEU A 10 -52.04 28.86 20.50
C LEU A 10 -52.43 27.47 20.03
N THR A 11 -53.55 27.05 20.56
CA THR A 11 -54.39 25.92 20.13
C THR A 11 -55.25 26.34 18.93
N ILE A 12 -55.33 25.49 17.90
CA ILE A 12 -56.34 25.57 16.82
C ILE A 12 -56.91 24.16 16.60
N PRO A 13 -58.24 24.07 16.32
CA PRO A 13 -59.02 22.88 16.60
C PRO A 13 -59.20 21.91 15.45
N LEU A 14 -59.58 20.69 15.83
CA LEU A 14 -60.06 19.64 14.94
C LEU A 14 -61.34 20.05 14.18
N LEU A 15 -61.35 19.78 12.87
CA LEU A 15 -62.57 19.71 12.09
C LEU A 15 -62.73 18.31 11.52
N LEU A 16 -63.72 17.57 12.02
CA LEU A 16 -64.25 16.33 11.44
C LEU A 16 -64.95 16.66 10.13
N GLY A 17 -64.58 15.97 9.06
CA GLY A 17 -65.35 15.96 7.81
C GLY A 17 -65.60 14.52 7.38
N ALA A 18 -66.87 14.20 7.26
CA ALA A 18 -67.42 12.85 7.11
C ALA A 18 -67.11 12.19 5.76
N LEU A 19 -66.99 10.87 5.80
CA LEU A 19 -66.88 9.94 4.67
C LEU A 19 -68.11 10.03 3.72
N VAL A 20 -67.80 9.98 2.43
CA VAL A 20 -68.70 9.44 1.42
C VAL A 20 -67.94 8.32 0.67
N LEU A 21 -68.33 7.08 0.90
CA LEU A 21 -67.88 5.91 0.17
C LEU A 21 -68.57 5.86 -1.21
N ALA A 22 -67.81 6.15 -2.26
CA ALA A 22 -68.19 5.83 -3.62
C ALA A 22 -67.39 4.62 -4.09
N SER A 23 -68.09 3.48 -4.23
CA SER A 23 -67.60 2.25 -4.80
C SER A 23 -67.34 2.42 -6.30
N CYS A 24 -66.06 2.49 -6.71
CA CYS A 24 -65.68 2.33 -8.11
C CYS A 24 -65.15 0.92 -8.34
N LYS A 25 -65.91 0.17 -9.14
CA LYS A 25 -65.43 -1.08 -9.71
C LYS A 25 -64.16 -0.82 -10.55
N GLN A 26 -63.05 -1.46 -10.14
CA GLN A 26 -61.86 -1.53 -10.99
C GLN A 26 -62.15 -2.41 -12.21
N ALA A 27 -61.97 -1.84 -13.40
CA ALA A 27 -61.93 -2.61 -14.64
C ALA A 27 -60.55 -3.30 -14.71
N GLU A 28 -60.56 -4.62 -14.93
CA GLU A 28 -59.34 -5.39 -15.18
C GLU A 28 -58.72 -4.98 -16.53
N GLU A 29 -57.50 -4.46 -16.50
CA GLU A 29 -56.70 -4.27 -17.72
C GLU A 29 -56.24 -5.64 -18.26
N PRO A 30 -56.23 -5.83 -19.61
CA PRO A 30 -55.83 -7.07 -20.19
C PRO A 30 -54.31 -7.26 -20.02
N LYS A 31 -53.89 -8.38 -19.43
CA LYS A 31 -52.48 -8.81 -19.36
C LYS A 31 -51.95 -9.04 -20.77
N VAL A 32 -51.18 -8.09 -21.26
CA VAL A 32 -50.34 -8.29 -22.46
C VAL A 32 -49.20 -9.25 -22.09
N ALA A 33 -49.24 -10.46 -22.68
CA ALA A 33 -48.17 -11.43 -22.54
C ALA A 33 -46.88 -10.90 -23.24
N GLU A 34 -45.90 -10.44 -22.49
CA GLU A 34 -44.58 -10.15 -23.01
C GLU A 34 -43.95 -11.43 -23.59
N LYS A 35 -43.87 -11.50 -24.91
CA LYS A 35 -43.03 -12.48 -25.59
C LYS A 35 -41.57 -12.12 -25.31
N LYS A 36 -40.91 -12.82 -24.37
CA LYS A 36 -39.45 -12.78 -24.21
C LYS A 36 -38.81 -13.31 -25.49
N VAL A 37 -38.32 -12.39 -26.31
CA VAL A 37 -37.42 -12.71 -27.42
C VAL A 37 -36.07 -13.09 -26.81
N PRO A 38 -35.53 -14.29 -27.06
CA PRO A 38 -34.21 -14.63 -26.55
C PRO A 38 -33.16 -13.71 -27.21
N VAL A 39 -32.56 -12.81 -26.43
CA VAL A 39 -31.41 -12.03 -26.86
C VAL A 39 -30.24 -13.01 -26.95
N LYS A 40 -29.89 -13.38 -28.19
CA LYS A 40 -28.68 -14.16 -28.47
C LYS A 40 -27.49 -13.19 -28.29
N VAL A 41 -26.87 -13.22 -27.12
CA VAL A 41 -25.61 -12.50 -26.91
C VAL A 41 -24.54 -13.21 -27.73
N ILE A 42 -24.19 -12.65 -28.87
CA ILE A 42 -23.02 -13.05 -29.64
C ILE A 42 -21.83 -12.38 -28.93
N LEU A 43 -21.11 -13.17 -28.12
CA LEU A 43 -19.79 -12.74 -27.65
C LEU A 43 -18.88 -12.67 -28.87
N VAL A 44 -18.72 -11.50 -29.46
CA VAL A 44 -17.62 -11.22 -30.37
C VAL A 44 -16.40 -11.10 -29.45
N GLU A 45 -15.54 -12.11 -29.44
CA GLU A 45 -14.18 -11.94 -28.89
C GLU A 45 -13.54 -10.77 -29.62
N ALA A 46 -13.52 -9.60 -29.00
CA ALA A 46 -12.75 -8.49 -29.50
C ALA A 46 -11.28 -8.95 -29.44
N GLN A 47 -10.65 -9.10 -30.60
CA GLN A 47 -9.21 -9.28 -30.65
C GLN A 47 -8.59 -8.03 -30.05
N LEU A 48 -8.14 -8.14 -28.80
CA LEU A 48 -7.38 -7.08 -28.16
C LEU A 48 -6.17 -6.77 -29.04
N PRO A 49 -5.83 -5.49 -29.25
CA PRO A 49 -4.61 -5.15 -29.96
C PRO A 49 -3.42 -5.84 -29.30
N PRO A 50 -2.40 -6.27 -30.07
CA PRO A 50 -1.23 -6.93 -29.49
C PRO A 50 -0.63 -6.02 -28.42
N LYS A 51 -0.37 -6.59 -27.23
CA LYS A 51 0.27 -5.85 -26.14
C LYS A 51 1.57 -5.23 -26.67
N PRO A 52 1.88 -3.97 -26.37
CA PRO A 52 3.13 -3.35 -26.76
C PRO A 52 4.31 -4.19 -26.25
N VAL A 53 5.27 -4.48 -27.13
CA VAL A 53 6.48 -5.23 -26.76
C VAL A 53 7.24 -4.39 -25.73
N LYS A 54 7.33 -4.89 -24.50
CA LYS A 54 8.10 -4.25 -23.44
C LYS A 54 9.60 -4.44 -23.75
N PRO A 55 10.44 -3.40 -23.60
CA PRO A 55 11.88 -3.57 -23.75
C PRO A 55 12.40 -4.57 -22.71
N PRO A 56 13.35 -5.46 -23.08
CA PRO A 56 13.96 -6.36 -22.11
C PRO A 56 14.72 -5.55 -21.06
N LEU A 57 14.65 -6.00 -19.80
CA LEU A 57 15.38 -5.36 -18.72
C LEU A 57 16.88 -5.65 -18.84
N PRO A 58 17.75 -4.67 -18.52
CA PRO A 58 19.18 -4.91 -18.37
C PRO A 58 19.49 -6.00 -17.33
N PRO A 59 20.63 -6.71 -17.47
CA PRO A 59 21.02 -7.80 -16.53
C PRO A 59 21.05 -7.38 -15.05
N LEU A 60 21.29 -6.11 -14.76
CA LEU A 60 21.24 -5.55 -13.41
C LEU A 60 19.88 -5.82 -12.73
N PHE A 61 18.78 -5.74 -13.47
CA PHE A 61 17.44 -5.96 -12.90
C PHE A 61 17.23 -7.42 -12.47
N SER A 62 17.77 -8.38 -13.19
CA SER A 62 17.74 -9.80 -12.77
C SER A 62 18.57 -10.03 -11.51
N ASP A 63 19.69 -9.32 -11.34
CA ASP A 63 20.49 -9.41 -10.10
C ASP A 63 19.77 -8.71 -8.93
N ILE A 64 19.14 -7.55 -9.16
CA ILE A 64 18.31 -6.86 -8.15
C ILE A 64 17.16 -7.79 -7.71
N GLU A 65 16.41 -8.33 -8.65
CA GLU A 65 15.26 -9.20 -8.39
C GLU A 65 15.67 -10.42 -7.56
N ARG A 66 16.75 -11.09 -7.95
CA ARG A 66 17.28 -12.26 -7.22
C ARG A 66 17.72 -11.89 -5.80
N ARG A 67 18.49 -10.80 -5.63
CA ARG A 67 18.97 -10.37 -4.31
C ARG A 67 17.83 -9.92 -3.40
N THR A 68 16.84 -9.23 -3.95
CA THR A 68 15.65 -8.79 -3.21
C THR A 68 14.78 -9.99 -2.80
N PHE A 69 14.64 -11.01 -3.67
CA PHE A 69 14.03 -12.28 -3.28
C PHE A 69 14.78 -12.94 -2.12
N GLN A 70 16.11 -12.98 -2.21
CA GLN A 70 16.98 -13.59 -1.21
C GLN A 70 16.79 -12.93 0.17
N PHE A 71 16.54 -11.62 0.22
CA PHE A 71 16.20 -10.94 1.48
C PHE A 71 15.03 -11.63 2.20
N PHE A 72 13.91 -11.85 1.52
CA PHE A 72 12.75 -12.50 2.13
C PHE A 72 13.01 -13.98 2.45
N TRP A 73 13.74 -14.67 1.59
CA TRP A 73 14.01 -16.10 1.76
C TRP A 73 14.91 -16.37 2.96
N ASP A 74 15.98 -15.60 3.14
CA ASP A 74 17.00 -15.82 4.15
C ASP A 74 16.65 -15.22 5.51
N THR A 75 15.84 -14.15 5.54
CA THR A 75 15.61 -13.38 6.77
C THR A 75 14.31 -13.74 7.48
N ALA A 76 13.33 -14.31 6.79
CA ALA A 76 12.10 -14.79 7.41
C ALA A 76 12.38 -15.94 8.39
N ASN A 77 11.70 -15.92 9.53
CA ASN A 77 11.81 -16.94 10.56
C ASN A 77 11.21 -18.27 10.04
N GLU A 78 12.01 -19.33 10.00
CA GLU A 78 11.61 -20.63 9.47
C GLU A 78 10.54 -21.34 10.30
N LEU A 79 10.40 -21.01 11.59
CA LEU A 79 9.47 -21.68 12.51
C LEU A 79 8.06 -21.08 12.46
N ASN A 80 7.91 -19.81 12.10
CA ASN A 80 6.63 -19.12 12.12
C ASN A 80 6.35 -18.27 10.87
N GLY A 81 7.33 -18.13 9.96
CA GLY A 81 7.20 -17.36 8.72
C GLY A 81 7.20 -15.85 8.89
N LEU A 82 7.46 -15.32 10.08
CA LEU A 82 7.55 -13.89 10.31
C LEU A 82 8.76 -13.28 9.59
N ALA A 83 8.54 -12.24 8.80
CA ALA A 83 9.57 -11.49 8.13
C ALA A 83 9.96 -10.24 8.96
N PRO A 84 11.25 -9.94 9.11
CA PRO A 84 11.68 -8.77 9.88
C PRO A 84 11.26 -7.48 9.15
N ASP A 85 11.04 -6.42 9.93
CA ASP A 85 10.85 -5.07 9.41
C ASP A 85 12.07 -4.61 8.60
N ARG A 86 13.25 -4.90 9.12
CA ARG A 86 14.53 -4.51 8.54
C ARG A 86 15.66 -5.50 8.83
N PHE A 87 16.75 -5.42 8.04
CA PHE A 87 17.96 -6.22 8.20
C PHE A 87 19.19 -5.39 7.80
N PRO A 88 20.36 -5.50 8.48
CA PRO A 88 20.72 -6.46 9.53
C PRO A 88 20.14 -6.17 10.91
N SER A 89 19.63 -4.98 11.18
CA SER A 89 18.88 -4.73 12.40
C SER A 89 17.59 -5.54 12.39
N ARG A 90 17.31 -6.30 13.44
CA ARG A 90 16.13 -7.16 13.53
C ARG A 90 15.32 -6.84 14.78
N PRO A 91 14.73 -5.65 14.90
CA PRO A 91 14.06 -5.26 16.13
C PRO A 91 12.76 -6.05 16.33
N PHE A 92 11.99 -6.27 15.27
CA PHE A 92 10.66 -6.91 15.24
C PHE A 92 10.32 -7.39 13.84
N ALA A 93 9.25 -8.20 13.72
CA ALA A 93 8.60 -8.50 12.46
C ALA A 93 7.59 -7.41 12.11
N SER A 94 7.47 -7.09 10.82
CA SER A 94 6.34 -6.31 10.30
C SER A 94 5.37 -7.26 9.58
N ILE A 95 4.07 -7.13 9.86
CA ILE A 95 3.06 -7.94 9.17
C ILE A 95 2.93 -7.58 7.69
N ALA A 96 3.20 -6.33 7.30
CA ALA A 96 3.31 -5.92 5.90
C ALA A 96 4.48 -6.65 5.20
N SER A 97 5.63 -6.75 5.87
CA SER A 97 6.78 -7.51 5.37
C SER A 97 6.43 -8.97 5.10
N VAL A 98 5.57 -9.57 5.94
CA VAL A 98 5.09 -10.94 5.72
C VAL A 98 4.21 -11.03 4.48
N GLY A 99 3.37 -10.03 4.21
CA GLY A 99 2.57 -9.97 2.97
C GLY A 99 3.47 -9.97 1.72
N PHE A 100 4.55 -9.20 1.75
CA PHE A 100 5.55 -9.20 0.67
C PHE A 100 6.35 -10.51 0.61
N ALA A 101 6.70 -11.13 1.75
CA ALA A 101 7.37 -12.43 1.76
C ALA A 101 6.50 -13.53 1.12
N LEU A 102 5.21 -13.57 1.44
CA LEU A 102 4.24 -14.47 0.81
C LEU A 102 4.15 -14.26 -0.71
N THR A 103 4.32 -13.01 -1.17
CA THR A 103 4.37 -12.68 -2.60
C THR A 103 5.72 -13.08 -3.24
N ALA A 104 6.82 -12.98 -2.49
CA ALA A 104 8.15 -13.29 -2.97
C ALA A 104 8.34 -14.80 -3.26
N TYR A 105 7.74 -15.70 -2.47
CA TYR A 105 7.96 -17.14 -2.64
C TYR A 105 7.49 -17.66 -4.01
N PRO A 106 6.31 -17.33 -4.53
CA PRO A 106 5.92 -17.65 -5.90
C PRO A 106 6.87 -17.07 -6.97
N ILE A 107 7.35 -15.83 -6.80
CA ILE A 107 8.34 -15.24 -7.72
C ILE A 107 9.61 -16.07 -7.74
N GLY A 108 10.04 -16.59 -6.58
CA GLY A 108 11.20 -17.48 -6.47
C GLY A 108 11.00 -18.83 -7.17
N ILE A 109 9.77 -19.36 -7.21
CA ILE A 109 9.43 -20.59 -7.97
C ILE A 109 9.56 -20.33 -9.46
N GLU A 110 8.93 -19.27 -9.97
CA GLU A 110 8.91 -18.95 -11.40
C GLU A 110 10.32 -18.68 -11.97
N ASN A 111 11.19 -18.11 -11.15
CA ASN A 111 12.59 -17.90 -11.51
C ASN A 111 13.50 -19.13 -11.27
N GLY A 112 12.98 -20.21 -10.70
CA GLY A 112 13.75 -21.44 -10.41
C GLY A 112 14.77 -21.28 -9.27
N TRP A 113 14.62 -20.28 -8.41
CA TRP A 113 15.52 -20.06 -7.26
C TRP A 113 15.20 -20.98 -6.09
N ILE A 114 13.94 -21.37 -5.96
CA ILE A 114 13.45 -22.36 -5.00
C ILE A 114 12.49 -23.33 -5.68
N SER A 115 12.33 -24.52 -5.12
CA SER A 115 11.32 -25.45 -5.59
C SER A 115 9.92 -25.10 -5.09
N ARG A 116 8.89 -25.49 -5.85
CA ARG A 116 7.49 -25.32 -5.43
C ARG A 116 7.22 -25.96 -4.05
N ASN A 117 7.81 -27.10 -3.74
CA ASN A 117 7.69 -27.74 -2.43
C ASN A 117 8.24 -26.90 -1.30
N GLN A 118 9.43 -26.31 -1.46
CA GLN A 118 10.01 -25.42 -0.44
C GLN A 118 9.12 -24.21 -0.20
N ALA A 119 8.60 -23.62 -1.26
CA ALA A 119 7.68 -22.47 -1.16
C ALA A 119 6.34 -22.83 -0.50
N ILE A 120 5.75 -23.98 -0.85
CA ILE A 120 4.53 -24.52 -0.20
C ILE A 120 4.75 -24.66 1.31
N ASP A 121 5.86 -25.31 1.71
CA ASP A 121 6.12 -25.56 3.13
C ASP A 121 6.32 -24.25 3.91
N ARG A 122 7.03 -23.28 3.34
CA ARG A 122 7.23 -21.96 3.95
C ARG A 122 5.91 -21.17 4.01
N THR A 123 5.12 -21.17 2.94
CA THR A 123 3.80 -20.52 2.88
C THR A 123 2.85 -21.12 3.93
N LEU A 124 2.78 -22.45 4.03
CA LEU A 124 1.95 -23.12 5.04
C LEU A 124 2.38 -22.78 6.46
N THR A 125 3.67 -22.75 6.75
CA THR A 125 4.20 -22.35 8.06
C THR A 125 3.69 -20.94 8.42
N THR A 126 3.80 -20.00 7.51
CA THR A 126 3.35 -18.61 7.69
C THR A 126 1.84 -18.54 7.90
N LEU A 127 1.06 -19.13 7.01
CA LEU A 127 -0.40 -19.07 7.09
C LEU A 127 -0.97 -19.77 8.34
N LYS A 128 -0.39 -20.92 8.74
CA LYS A 128 -0.76 -21.62 9.98
C LYS A 128 -0.46 -20.78 11.21
N PHE A 129 0.67 -20.12 11.25
CA PHE A 129 0.98 -19.17 12.33
C PHE A 129 -0.12 -18.11 12.47
N PHE A 130 -0.47 -17.41 11.39
CA PHE A 130 -1.50 -16.36 11.43
C PHE A 130 -2.90 -16.91 11.74
N ARG A 131 -3.24 -18.13 11.29
CA ARG A 131 -4.50 -18.79 11.63
C ARG A 131 -4.62 -19.04 13.12
N ASP A 132 -3.56 -19.56 13.73
CA ASP A 132 -3.56 -20.07 15.08
C ASP A 132 -3.08 -19.04 16.12
N ALA A 133 -2.57 -17.87 15.67
CA ALA A 133 -2.08 -16.81 16.52
C ALA A 133 -3.15 -16.33 17.52
N PRO A 134 -2.78 -16.10 18.79
CA PRO A 134 -3.71 -15.65 19.83
C PRO A 134 -4.31 -14.28 19.49
N MET A 135 -5.66 -14.23 19.40
CA MET A 135 -6.42 -13.02 19.17
C MET A 135 -7.17 -12.58 20.44
N GLY A 136 -7.35 -11.28 20.61
CA GLY A 136 -8.16 -10.76 21.72
C GLY A 136 -7.83 -9.31 22.11
N PRO A 137 -8.68 -8.69 22.96
CA PRO A 137 -8.54 -7.30 23.36
C PRO A 137 -7.48 -7.07 24.48
N GLN A 138 -6.79 -8.12 24.93
CA GLN A 138 -5.79 -8.03 26.00
C GLN A 138 -4.56 -7.26 25.51
N LYS A 139 -3.93 -6.50 26.39
CA LYS A 139 -2.78 -5.63 26.12
C LYS A 139 -1.51 -6.40 25.71
N THR A 140 -1.37 -7.64 26.19
CA THR A 140 -0.18 -8.47 25.99
C THR A 140 -0.56 -9.89 25.60
N GLY A 141 0.41 -10.63 25.01
CA GLY A 141 0.23 -12.03 24.63
C GLY A 141 -0.77 -12.24 23.50
N ARG A 142 -0.99 -11.27 22.66
CA ARG A 142 -1.88 -11.32 21.49
C ARG A 142 -1.16 -10.85 20.24
N ALA A 143 -1.42 -11.51 19.12
CA ALA A 143 -0.93 -11.11 17.82
C ALA A 143 -1.88 -10.12 17.13
N GLY A 144 -3.16 -10.09 17.56
CA GLY A 144 -4.17 -9.24 16.95
C GLY A 144 -5.53 -9.31 17.65
N TYR A 145 -6.54 -8.69 17.04
CA TYR A 145 -7.92 -8.68 17.51
C TYR A 145 -8.87 -8.47 16.32
N LYS A 146 -10.05 -9.12 16.32
CA LYS A 146 -11.07 -8.97 15.29
C LYS A 146 -10.60 -9.28 13.86
N GLY A 147 -9.59 -10.14 13.71
CA GLY A 147 -9.00 -10.49 12.42
C GLY A 147 -7.89 -9.55 11.95
N PHE A 148 -7.73 -8.39 12.59
CA PHE A 148 -6.61 -7.50 12.39
C PHE A 148 -5.43 -7.91 13.25
N TYR A 149 -4.21 -7.53 12.82
CA TYR A 149 -2.97 -7.82 13.52
C TYR A 149 -2.26 -6.55 13.95
N TYR A 150 -1.43 -6.67 14.98
CA TYR A 150 -0.54 -5.57 15.38
C TYR A 150 0.52 -5.35 14.31
N HIS A 151 0.82 -4.10 14.01
CA HIS A 151 1.79 -3.68 13.00
C HIS A 151 3.12 -4.44 13.14
N PHE A 152 3.65 -4.45 14.37
CA PHE A 152 4.89 -5.14 14.68
C PHE A 152 4.69 -6.26 15.70
N LEU A 153 5.28 -7.42 15.39
CA LEU A 153 5.25 -8.61 16.22
C LEU A 153 6.66 -8.97 16.70
N ASP A 154 6.76 -9.58 17.87
CA ASP A 154 8.00 -10.21 18.30
C ASP A 154 8.37 -11.35 17.34
N MET A 155 9.60 -11.36 16.87
CA MET A 155 10.09 -12.32 15.86
C MET A 155 10.03 -13.80 16.31
N GLN A 156 10.05 -14.06 17.62
CA GLN A 156 10.07 -15.42 18.17
C GLN A 156 8.69 -15.84 18.67
N GLN A 157 8.04 -14.98 19.47
CA GLN A 157 6.77 -15.29 20.12
C GLN A 157 5.55 -14.97 19.23
N GLY A 158 5.71 -14.04 18.26
CA GLY A 158 4.64 -13.62 17.37
C GLY A 158 3.53 -12.82 18.03
N ASN A 159 3.75 -12.28 19.22
CA ASN A 159 2.82 -11.39 19.91
C ASN A 159 3.16 -9.93 19.59
N ARG A 160 2.21 -9.01 19.90
CA ARG A 160 2.45 -7.56 19.88
C ARG A 160 3.81 -7.23 20.48
N TYR A 161 4.64 -6.52 19.72
CA TYR A 161 6.02 -6.27 20.12
C TYR A 161 6.13 -5.39 21.37
N ASP A 162 5.40 -4.27 21.41
CA ASP A 162 5.43 -3.33 22.53
C ASP A 162 4.11 -2.55 22.61
N SER A 163 3.91 -1.83 23.70
CA SER A 163 2.71 -1.04 24.00
C SER A 163 2.47 0.14 23.04
N TRP A 164 3.51 0.65 22.38
CA TRP A 164 3.39 1.70 21.36
C TRP A 164 2.93 1.19 19.99
N VAL A 165 2.88 -0.13 19.79
CA VAL A 165 2.46 -0.74 18.52
C VAL A 165 0.94 -0.80 18.46
N GLU A 166 0.37 -0.19 17.44
CA GLU A 166 -1.06 -0.25 17.14
C GLU A 166 -1.44 -1.57 16.46
N LEU A 167 -2.70 -1.92 16.56
CA LEU A 167 -3.35 -2.85 15.64
C LEU A 167 -3.62 -2.07 14.37
N SER A 168 -2.92 -2.44 13.29
CA SER A 168 -2.89 -1.66 12.07
C SER A 168 -3.89 -2.15 11.03
N SER A 169 -4.64 -1.21 10.44
CA SER A 169 -5.56 -1.51 9.34
C SER A 169 -4.84 -1.71 8.01
N VAL A 170 -3.91 -0.82 7.65
CA VAL A 170 -3.24 -0.87 6.34
C VAL A 170 -2.21 -2.00 6.27
N ASP A 171 -1.46 -2.25 7.34
CA ASP A 171 -0.51 -3.36 7.35
C ASP A 171 -1.22 -4.73 7.36
N THR A 172 -2.40 -4.81 8.01
CA THR A 172 -3.26 -5.99 7.86
C THR A 172 -3.77 -6.13 6.42
N ALA A 173 -4.08 -5.04 5.72
CA ALA A 173 -4.44 -5.10 4.31
C ALA A 173 -3.27 -5.60 3.44
N LEU A 174 -2.05 -5.09 3.64
CA LEU A 174 -0.84 -5.57 2.96
C LEU A 174 -0.59 -7.07 3.22
N LEU A 175 -0.75 -7.52 4.46
CA LEU A 175 -0.70 -8.95 4.78
C LEU A 175 -1.76 -9.74 4.00
N MET A 176 -3.01 -9.28 3.98
CA MET A 176 -4.11 -9.97 3.30
C MET A 176 -3.93 -9.99 1.78
N MET A 177 -3.31 -8.97 1.18
CA MET A 177 -2.95 -9.01 -0.25
C MET A 177 -1.99 -10.16 -0.55
N GLY A 178 -0.91 -10.31 0.24
CA GLY A 178 -0.01 -11.46 0.11
C GLY A 178 -0.71 -12.81 0.35
N VAL A 179 -1.60 -12.88 1.35
CA VAL A 179 -2.41 -14.08 1.65
C VAL A 179 -3.31 -14.46 0.46
N LEU A 180 -4.03 -13.50 -0.12
CA LEU A 180 -4.92 -13.73 -1.27
C LEU A 180 -4.12 -14.04 -2.54
N PHE A 181 -2.94 -13.45 -2.72
CA PHE A 181 -2.05 -13.81 -3.82
C PHE A 181 -1.64 -15.28 -3.72
N THR A 182 -1.26 -15.79 -2.53
CA THR A 182 -0.96 -17.22 -2.36
C THR A 182 -2.18 -18.12 -2.62
N GLN A 183 -3.40 -17.67 -2.25
CA GLN A 183 -4.63 -18.39 -2.56
C GLN A 183 -4.83 -18.57 -4.07
N SER A 184 -4.52 -17.55 -4.84
CA SER A 184 -4.67 -17.57 -6.30
C SER A 184 -3.55 -18.36 -6.98
N TYR A 185 -2.31 -18.24 -6.52
CA TYR A 185 -1.16 -18.88 -7.13
C TYR A 185 -1.09 -20.39 -6.91
N TYR A 186 -1.40 -20.86 -5.70
CA TYR A 186 -1.37 -22.29 -5.38
C TYR A 186 -2.70 -22.96 -5.74
N ASP A 187 -2.96 -23.16 -7.03
CA ASP A 187 -4.21 -23.67 -7.60
C ASP A 187 -4.22 -25.18 -7.87
N GLY A 188 -3.10 -25.87 -7.61
CA GLY A 188 -2.91 -27.30 -7.89
C GLY A 188 -3.71 -28.24 -6.99
N GLU A 189 -3.65 -29.53 -7.32
CA GLU A 189 -4.37 -30.61 -6.62
C GLU A 189 -3.63 -31.16 -5.39
N ASP A 190 -2.38 -30.71 -5.13
CA ASP A 190 -1.63 -31.09 -3.92
C ASP A 190 -2.44 -30.76 -2.67
N PRO A 191 -2.65 -31.70 -1.73
CA PRO A 191 -3.38 -31.44 -0.49
C PRO A 191 -2.87 -30.23 0.28
N ARG A 192 -1.57 -29.93 0.22
CA ARG A 192 -0.96 -28.76 0.87
C ARG A 192 -1.38 -27.46 0.21
N GLU A 193 -1.51 -27.42 -1.13
CA GLU A 193 -2.03 -26.26 -1.84
C GLU A 193 -3.51 -26.02 -1.55
N LYS A 194 -4.29 -27.09 -1.44
CA LYS A 194 -5.69 -26.99 -0.98
C LYS A 194 -5.76 -26.42 0.45
N GLU A 195 -4.87 -26.84 1.34
CA GLU A 195 -4.77 -26.29 2.70
C GLU A 195 -4.39 -24.78 2.67
N ILE A 196 -3.45 -24.36 1.82
CA ILE A 196 -3.12 -22.93 1.62
C ILE A 196 -4.38 -22.14 1.27
N ARG A 197 -5.15 -22.58 0.26
CA ARG A 197 -6.37 -21.90 -0.16
C ARG A 197 -7.40 -21.80 0.95
N GLN A 198 -7.59 -22.86 1.72
CA GLN A 198 -8.54 -22.89 2.83
C GLN A 198 -8.15 -21.97 3.98
N ILE A 199 -6.86 -21.93 4.33
CA ILE A 199 -6.38 -21.06 5.40
C ILE A 199 -6.45 -19.60 4.93
N ALA A 200 -6.05 -19.29 3.71
CA ALA A 200 -6.12 -17.95 3.14
C ALA A 200 -7.55 -17.41 3.14
N ASP A 201 -8.51 -18.21 2.68
CA ASP A 201 -9.94 -17.87 2.74
C ASP A 201 -10.43 -17.59 4.17
N THR A 202 -10.00 -18.42 5.13
CA THR A 202 -10.33 -18.25 6.54
C THR A 202 -9.75 -16.96 7.11
N LEU A 203 -8.49 -16.66 6.80
CA LEU A 203 -7.80 -15.44 7.26
C LEU A 203 -8.49 -14.17 6.75
N TYR A 204 -8.80 -14.11 5.47
CA TYR A 204 -9.46 -12.96 4.88
C TYR A 204 -10.88 -12.77 5.42
N LYS A 205 -11.68 -13.85 5.49
CA LYS A 205 -13.07 -13.81 5.96
C LYS A 205 -13.22 -13.40 7.42
N ARG A 206 -12.22 -13.61 8.27
CA ARG A 206 -12.31 -13.24 9.69
C ARG A 206 -11.99 -11.78 10.00
N VAL A 207 -11.48 -11.01 9.01
CA VAL A 207 -11.19 -9.59 9.21
C VAL A 207 -12.49 -8.80 9.32
N ASP A 208 -12.75 -8.25 10.49
CA ASP A 208 -13.97 -7.48 10.79
C ASP A 208 -13.80 -6.00 10.39
N TRP A 209 -13.89 -5.71 9.09
CA TRP A 209 -13.70 -4.37 8.53
C TRP A 209 -14.72 -3.36 9.10
N ARG A 210 -15.95 -3.80 9.39
CA ARG A 210 -16.98 -2.92 9.99
C ARG A 210 -16.64 -2.50 11.40
N TRP A 211 -16.02 -3.38 12.19
CA TRP A 211 -15.57 -3.03 13.53
C TRP A 211 -14.56 -1.87 13.51
N LEU A 212 -13.74 -1.77 12.46
CA LEU A 212 -12.72 -0.71 12.34
C LEU A 212 -13.29 0.61 11.79
N GLN A 213 -14.63 0.77 11.74
CA GLN A 213 -15.32 2.01 11.36
C GLN A 213 -15.99 2.70 12.56
N PRO A 214 -15.25 3.15 13.60
CA PRO A 214 -15.86 3.86 14.74
C PRO A 214 -16.49 5.19 14.33
N ARG A 215 -16.08 5.73 13.20
CA ARG A 215 -16.61 6.95 12.55
C ARG A 215 -17.01 6.62 11.11
N ALA A 216 -17.91 5.63 11.00
CA ALA A 216 -18.40 5.20 9.68
C ALA A 216 -18.81 6.42 8.82
N PRO A 217 -18.61 6.34 7.48
CA PRO A 217 -18.20 5.18 6.71
C PRO A 217 -16.67 5.03 6.52
N LEU A 218 -15.85 5.92 7.11
CA LEU A 218 -14.39 5.83 7.01
C LEU A 218 -13.82 4.74 7.92
N ILE A 219 -12.67 4.20 7.51
CA ILE A 219 -11.93 3.17 8.26
C ILE A 219 -10.82 3.85 9.07
N SER A 220 -10.75 3.55 10.37
CA SER A 220 -9.71 4.05 11.27
C SER A 220 -8.33 3.51 10.86
N MET A 221 -7.29 4.30 11.08
CA MET A 221 -5.91 3.87 10.86
C MET A 221 -5.51 2.71 11.76
N GLY A 222 -6.15 2.55 12.93
CA GLY A 222 -5.86 1.44 13.81
C GLY A 222 -6.53 1.54 15.17
N TRP A 223 -6.10 0.64 16.07
CA TRP A 223 -6.66 0.51 17.41
C TRP A 223 -5.59 0.12 18.44
N PHE A 224 -5.74 0.62 19.64
CA PHE A 224 -4.92 0.24 20.82
C PHE A 224 -5.79 -0.35 21.91
N PRO A 225 -5.36 -1.43 22.59
CA PRO A 225 -6.10 -1.98 23.73
C PRO A 225 -6.11 -1.04 24.94
N GLU A 226 -5.20 -0.06 24.98
CA GLU A 226 -5.08 0.93 26.04
C GLU A 226 -6.03 2.11 25.87
N SER A 227 -6.24 2.58 24.64
CA SER A 227 -6.91 3.86 24.33
C SER A 227 -8.03 3.77 23.31
N GLY A 228 -8.25 2.59 22.70
CA GLY A 228 -9.26 2.43 21.66
C GLY A 228 -8.78 2.84 20.26
N PHE A 229 -9.70 3.26 19.41
CA PHE A 229 -9.40 3.61 18.02
C PHE A 229 -8.54 4.85 17.91
N ILE A 230 -7.59 4.82 16.97
CA ILE A 230 -6.81 6.00 16.58
C ILE A 230 -7.78 7.07 16.06
N ASN A 231 -7.58 8.32 16.50
CA ASN A 231 -8.45 9.44 16.12
C ASN A 231 -8.10 10.01 14.72
N HIS A 232 -7.72 9.12 13.80
CA HIS A 232 -7.51 9.42 12.38
C HIS A 232 -8.05 8.27 11.55
N ASP A 233 -8.71 8.63 10.46
CA ASP A 233 -9.28 7.70 9.49
C ASP A 233 -8.56 7.84 8.15
N TRP A 234 -8.49 6.76 7.41
CA TRP A 234 -8.00 6.80 6.03
C TRP A 234 -8.93 7.63 5.17
N MET A 235 -8.40 8.69 4.57
CA MET A 235 -9.15 9.60 3.71
C MET A 235 -8.20 10.26 2.71
N GLY A 236 -8.67 10.44 1.47
CA GLY A 236 -7.86 10.95 0.37
C GLY A 236 -6.99 9.88 -0.27
N TYR A 237 -6.37 10.20 -1.39
CA TYR A 237 -5.54 9.27 -2.14
C TYR A 237 -4.25 8.96 -1.36
N ASN A 238 -4.04 7.69 -1.08
CA ASN A 238 -2.87 7.15 -0.39
C ASN A 238 -2.82 5.62 -0.54
N GLU A 239 -1.93 4.96 0.18
CA GLU A 239 -1.75 3.50 0.17
C GLU A 239 -2.98 2.70 0.63
N ALA A 240 -3.92 3.31 1.33
CA ALA A 240 -5.13 2.64 1.81
C ALA A 240 -6.15 2.30 0.70
N MET A 241 -5.87 2.60 -0.58
CA MET A 241 -6.73 2.20 -1.68
C MET A 241 -7.02 0.70 -1.67
N MET A 242 -6.00 -0.16 -1.50
CA MET A 242 -6.17 -1.61 -1.40
C MET A 242 -6.98 -2.03 -0.16
N LEU A 243 -6.84 -1.30 0.95
CA LEU A 243 -7.60 -1.55 2.18
C LEU A 243 -9.10 -1.38 1.93
N TYR A 244 -9.51 -0.29 1.27
CA TYR A 244 -10.92 -0.07 0.92
C TYR A 244 -11.42 -1.12 -0.08
N ILE A 245 -10.61 -1.53 -1.05
CA ILE A 245 -10.97 -2.60 -1.99
C ILE A 245 -11.22 -3.92 -1.24
N LEU A 246 -10.31 -4.30 -0.33
CA LEU A 246 -10.48 -5.50 0.50
C LEU A 246 -11.70 -5.40 1.42
N ALA A 247 -11.92 -4.25 2.04
CA ALA A 247 -13.04 -4.03 2.93
C ALA A 247 -14.39 -4.09 2.20
N LEU A 248 -14.49 -3.52 1.00
CA LEU A 248 -15.69 -3.60 0.16
C LEU A 248 -15.95 -4.99 -0.38
N GLY A 249 -14.87 -5.72 -0.76
CA GLY A 249 -14.93 -7.07 -1.30
C GLY A 249 -15.12 -8.17 -0.26
N SER A 250 -15.08 -7.87 1.04
CA SER A 250 -15.19 -8.88 2.08
C SER A 250 -16.55 -9.59 2.07
N PRO A 251 -16.58 -10.95 1.97
CA PRO A 251 -17.85 -11.69 1.92
C PRO A 251 -18.56 -11.82 3.28
N THR A 252 -17.91 -11.47 4.38
CA THR A 252 -18.41 -11.66 5.75
C THR A 252 -18.65 -10.36 6.50
N HIS A 253 -17.70 -9.45 6.45
CA HIS A 253 -17.69 -8.19 7.22
C HIS A 253 -17.44 -6.97 6.31
N GLY A 254 -17.97 -7.02 5.09
CA GLY A 254 -17.82 -5.96 4.11
C GLY A 254 -18.42 -4.64 4.57
N VAL A 255 -17.73 -3.54 4.27
CA VAL A 255 -18.22 -2.18 4.50
C VAL A 255 -19.20 -1.79 3.39
N ASP A 256 -20.00 -0.76 3.64
CA ASP A 256 -20.98 -0.26 2.66
C ASP A 256 -20.27 0.57 1.55
N PRO A 257 -20.84 0.65 0.33
CA PRO A 257 -20.21 1.34 -0.80
C PRO A 257 -19.90 2.82 -0.58
N ASP A 258 -20.60 3.49 0.33
CA ASP A 258 -20.35 4.89 0.69
C ASP A 258 -18.99 5.10 1.39
N ALA A 259 -18.35 4.03 1.85
CA ALA A 259 -16.97 4.07 2.36
C ALA A 259 -16.00 4.54 1.26
N TRP A 260 -16.15 4.08 0.00
CA TRP A 260 -15.32 4.54 -1.10
C TRP A 260 -15.53 6.02 -1.42
N THR A 261 -16.79 6.45 -1.55
CA THR A 261 -17.10 7.86 -1.85
C THR A 261 -16.66 8.79 -0.74
N SER A 262 -16.67 8.33 0.50
CA SER A 262 -16.18 9.09 1.65
C SER A 262 -14.65 9.16 1.68
N TRP A 263 -13.96 8.09 1.31
CA TRP A 263 -12.51 8.07 1.18
C TRP A 263 -12.05 9.02 0.07
N THR A 264 -12.71 9.03 -1.08
CA THR A 264 -12.34 9.86 -2.24
C THR A 264 -12.78 11.33 -2.14
N ARG A 265 -13.55 11.71 -1.13
CA ARG A 265 -14.19 13.07 -1.02
C ARG A 265 -13.21 14.24 -1.02
N THR A 266 -11.94 14.01 -0.68
CA THR A 266 -10.90 15.06 -0.65
C THR A 266 -10.07 15.13 -1.92
N TYR A 267 -10.28 14.27 -2.89
CA TYR A 267 -9.50 14.17 -4.11
C TYR A 267 -9.35 15.50 -4.87
N ASN A 268 -10.39 16.33 -4.90
CA ASN A 268 -10.30 17.65 -5.52
C ASN A 268 -9.27 18.58 -4.87
N ASN A 269 -8.91 18.32 -3.62
CA ASN A 269 -7.88 19.09 -2.94
C ASN A 269 -6.47 18.75 -3.42
N ASP A 270 -6.29 17.52 -3.89
CA ASP A 270 -5.00 16.94 -4.23
C ASP A 270 -4.85 16.70 -5.74
N TRP A 271 -5.90 17.04 -6.53
CA TRP A 271 -5.84 17.07 -7.99
C TRP A 271 -5.25 18.40 -8.50
N GLY A 272 -4.28 18.32 -9.39
CA GLY A 272 -3.72 19.51 -10.02
C GLY A 272 -2.46 19.24 -10.83
N VAL A 273 -1.83 20.32 -11.29
CA VAL A 273 -0.58 20.27 -12.07
C VAL A 273 0.62 20.44 -11.15
N TYR A 274 1.52 19.48 -11.15
CA TYR A 274 2.80 19.57 -10.47
C TYR A 274 3.90 19.04 -11.39
N GLN A 275 5.01 19.80 -11.54
CA GLN A 275 6.10 19.46 -12.44
C GLN A 275 5.62 19.06 -13.86
N GLY A 276 4.68 19.83 -14.41
CA GLY A 276 4.13 19.61 -15.76
C GLY A 276 3.17 18.42 -15.89
N GLN A 277 2.91 17.67 -14.83
CA GLN A 277 1.96 16.55 -14.83
C GLN A 277 0.65 16.95 -14.13
N GLU A 278 -0.50 16.64 -14.73
CA GLU A 278 -1.81 16.81 -14.10
C GLU A 278 -2.28 15.47 -13.55
N TYR A 279 -2.37 15.35 -12.22
CA TYR A 279 -2.67 14.08 -11.55
C TYR A 279 -3.23 14.28 -10.15
N LEU A 280 -3.73 13.20 -9.55
CA LEU A 280 -4.10 13.12 -8.15
C LEU A 280 -2.84 12.87 -7.32
N SER A 281 -2.40 13.90 -6.61
CA SER A 281 -1.09 13.94 -5.96
C SER A 281 -1.11 13.25 -4.59
N PHE A 282 -0.05 12.52 -4.34
CA PHE A 282 0.44 12.10 -3.04
C PHE A 282 1.97 12.19 -3.08
N GLY A 283 2.59 12.87 -2.13
CA GLY A 283 4.01 13.24 -2.25
C GLY A 283 4.97 12.04 -2.29
N PRO A 284 4.90 11.11 -1.33
CA PRO A 284 5.73 9.89 -1.33
C PRO A 284 5.27 8.88 -2.38
N LEU A 285 6.20 8.25 -3.11
CA LEU A 285 5.82 7.32 -4.19
C LEU A 285 5.16 6.03 -3.72
N PHE A 286 5.39 5.59 -2.48
CA PHE A 286 4.76 4.35 -1.99
C PHE A 286 3.23 4.38 -2.08
N GLY A 287 2.59 5.53 -1.89
CA GLY A 287 1.14 5.68 -2.03
C GLY A 287 0.62 5.47 -3.45
N HIS A 288 1.51 5.62 -4.45
CA HIS A 288 1.24 5.33 -5.86
C HIS A 288 1.65 3.91 -6.27
N GLN A 289 2.32 3.15 -5.39
CA GLN A 289 2.93 1.86 -5.72
C GLN A 289 2.23 0.68 -5.04
N TYR A 290 1.97 0.74 -3.74
CA TYR A 290 1.61 -0.44 -2.95
C TYR A 290 0.35 -1.15 -3.45
N SER A 291 -0.73 -0.43 -3.75
CA SER A 291 -1.94 -1.06 -4.28
C SER A 291 -1.73 -1.69 -5.66
N HIS A 292 -0.83 -1.11 -6.46
CA HIS A 292 -0.50 -1.61 -7.80
C HIS A 292 0.39 -2.86 -7.80
N VAL A 293 0.94 -3.27 -6.65
CA VAL A 293 1.69 -4.52 -6.55
C VAL A 293 0.79 -5.72 -6.88
N TRP A 294 -0.45 -5.71 -6.38
CA TRP A 294 -1.40 -6.84 -6.50
C TRP A 294 -2.61 -6.55 -7.38
N ILE A 295 -2.81 -5.30 -7.80
CA ILE A 295 -3.97 -4.91 -8.60
C ILE A 295 -3.49 -4.15 -9.84
N ASP A 296 -3.81 -4.67 -11.02
CA ASP A 296 -3.60 -3.94 -12.26
C ASP A 296 -4.74 -2.95 -12.48
N PHE A 297 -4.45 -1.66 -12.24
CA PHE A 297 -5.43 -0.59 -12.39
C PHE A 297 -5.54 -0.02 -13.80
N ARG A 298 -4.93 -0.64 -14.82
CA ARG A 298 -5.17 -0.24 -16.21
C ARG A 298 -6.63 -0.45 -16.56
N ASP A 299 -7.24 0.58 -17.14
CA ASP A 299 -8.66 0.60 -17.51
C ASP A 299 -9.65 0.47 -16.32
N ILE A 300 -9.16 0.48 -15.07
CA ILE A 300 -10.00 0.50 -13.86
C ILE A 300 -10.19 1.94 -13.42
N GLN A 301 -11.44 2.39 -13.44
CA GLN A 301 -11.82 3.76 -13.12
C GLN A 301 -13.02 3.78 -12.18
N ASP A 302 -12.91 4.50 -11.09
CA ASP A 302 -14.09 4.95 -10.35
C ASP A 302 -14.75 6.16 -11.03
N GLN A 303 -15.78 6.73 -10.43
CA GLN A 303 -16.46 7.89 -10.99
C GLN A 303 -15.49 9.07 -11.15
N TYR A 304 -14.68 9.35 -10.13
CA TYR A 304 -13.75 10.47 -10.15
C TYR A 304 -12.73 10.37 -11.29
N MET A 305 -12.11 9.22 -11.46
CA MET A 305 -11.13 8.99 -12.51
C MET A 305 -11.76 9.02 -13.92
N ARG A 306 -12.99 8.51 -14.08
CA ARG A 306 -13.75 8.67 -15.34
C ARG A 306 -13.99 10.13 -15.71
N GLU A 307 -14.38 10.96 -14.74
CA GLU A 307 -14.60 12.38 -14.95
C GLU A 307 -13.30 13.13 -15.31
N ARG A 308 -12.14 12.61 -14.91
CA ARG A 308 -10.81 13.13 -15.24
C ARG A 308 -10.21 12.52 -16.51
N GLY A 309 -10.84 11.48 -17.08
CA GLY A 309 -10.39 10.82 -18.31
C GLY A 309 -9.08 10.03 -18.16
N ILE A 310 -8.75 9.58 -16.95
CA ILE A 310 -7.58 8.74 -16.65
C ILE A 310 -7.96 7.56 -15.76
N ASP A 311 -7.08 6.59 -15.65
CA ASP A 311 -7.11 5.54 -14.64
C ASP A 311 -6.05 5.75 -13.55
N TYR A 312 -6.04 4.91 -12.52
CA TYR A 312 -5.06 4.99 -11.44
C TYR A 312 -3.64 4.60 -11.89
N PHE A 313 -3.50 3.79 -12.94
CA PHE A 313 -2.20 3.45 -13.51
C PHE A 313 -1.55 4.68 -14.17
N LEU A 314 -2.29 5.40 -15.01
CA LEU A 314 -1.81 6.65 -15.61
C LEU A 314 -1.53 7.72 -14.53
N ASN A 315 -2.34 7.75 -13.48
CA ASN A 315 -2.09 8.62 -12.33
C ASN A 315 -0.72 8.35 -11.69
N SER A 316 -0.41 7.09 -11.41
CA SER A 316 0.87 6.68 -10.80
C SER A 316 2.06 6.89 -11.75
N ARG A 317 1.86 6.71 -13.08
CA ARG A 317 2.86 7.10 -14.08
C ARG A 317 3.18 8.60 -14.02
N ARG A 318 2.15 9.44 -13.97
CA ARG A 318 2.31 10.90 -13.89
C ARG A 318 3.01 11.32 -12.59
N ALA A 319 2.69 10.69 -11.47
CA ALA A 319 3.36 10.92 -10.19
C ALA A 319 4.87 10.55 -10.25
N THR A 320 5.21 9.43 -10.89
CA THR A 320 6.59 9.00 -11.11
C THR A 320 7.37 10.03 -11.92
N LEU A 321 6.81 10.50 -13.04
CA LEU A 321 7.43 11.52 -13.89
C LEU A 321 7.57 12.86 -13.16
N ALA A 322 6.53 13.28 -12.43
CA ALA A 322 6.56 14.53 -11.65
C ALA A 322 7.66 14.51 -10.58
N GLN A 323 7.88 13.38 -9.90
CA GLN A 323 8.93 13.28 -8.90
C GLN A 323 10.34 13.29 -9.51
N ARG A 324 10.53 12.66 -10.67
CA ARG A 324 11.76 12.78 -11.45
C ARG A 324 12.01 14.22 -11.88
N ASP A 325 11.00 14.90 -12.42
CA ASP A 325 11.12 16.27 -12.92
C ASP A 325 11.37 17.25 -11.76
N TYR A 326 10.85 16.98 -10.55
CA TYR A 326 11.22 17.68 -9.32
C TYR A 326 12.73 17.56 -9.02
N ALA A 327 13.30 16.38 -9.18
CA ALA A 327 14.74 16.19 -8.96
C ALA A 327 15.59 16.88 -10.03
N ILE A 328 15.11 17.01 -11.27
CA ILE A 328 15.75 17.80 -12.34
C ILE A 328 15.72 19.30 -11.99
N ASP A 329 14.55 19.80 -11.59
CA ASP A 329 14.38 21.21 -11.16
C ASP A 329 15.18 21.51 -9.90
N ASN A 330 15.27 20.58 -8.98
CA ASN A 330 16.06 20.61 -7.75
C ASN A 330 15.97 21.97 -7.01
N PRO A 331 14.81 22.41 -6.60
CA PRO A 331 14.62 23.75 -6.03
C PRO A 331 15.37 23.95 -4.73
N MET A 332 15.69 22.89 -4.00
CA MET A 332 16.45 22.91 -2.75
C MET A 332 17.95 22.80 -2.99
N LYS A 333 18.39 22.59 -4.24
CA LYS A 333 19.78 22.45 -4.66
C LYS A 333 20.53 21.30 -3.97
N TRP A 334 19.82 20.18 -3.70
CA TRP A 334 20.45 19.01 -3.13
C TRP A 334 21.54 18.44 -4.07
N LYS A 335 22.59 17.93 -3.47
CA LYS A 335 23.70 17.32 -4.22
C LYS A 335 23.21 16.08 -4.95
N ASP A 336 23.61 15.95 -6.20
CA ASP A 336 23.40 14.80 -7.08
C ASP A 336 21.95 14.60 -7.61
N TYR A 337 20.95 15.33 -7.13
CA TYR A 337 19.62 15.28 -7.74
C TYR A 337 19.70 15.58 -9.24
N SER A 338 19.12 14.71 -10.06
CA SER A 338 19.17 14.82 -11.52
C SER A 338 18.11 13.95 -12.18
N GLU A 339 18.09 13.95 -13.50
CA GLU A 339 17.19 13.10 -14.31
C GLU A 339 17.33 11.58 -14.03
N ASN A 340 18.51 11.15 -13.54
CA ASN A 340 18.82 9.74 -13.28
C ASN A 340 19.20 9.46 -11.81
N VAL A 341 19.06 10.43 -10.92
CA VAL A 341 19.27 10.26 -9.48
C VAL A 341 18.11 10.94 -8.74
N TRP A 342 17.08 10.14 -8.44
CA TRP A 342 15.83 10.60 -7.84
C TRP A 342 15.12 9.47 -7.12
N GLY A 343 14.14 9.81 -6.31
CA GLY A 343 13.24 8.90 -5.63
C GLY A 343 13.00 9.34 -4.19
N LEU A 344 11.75 9.68 -3.87
CA LEU A 344 11.31 10.10 -2.54
C LEU A 344 10.15 9.22 -2.09
N THR A 345 10.33 8.56 -0.94
CA THR A 345 9.32 7.77 -0.27
C THR A 345 9.62 7.72 1.23
N ALA A 346 8.84 6.97 2.01
CA ALA A 346 9.19 6.73 3.40
C ALA A 346 10.51 5.95 3.48
N SER A 347 11.43 6.39 4.31
CA SER A 347 12.76 5.78 4.42
C SER A 347 13.51 6.22 5.66
N ASP A 348 14.59 5.52 5.98
CA ASP A 348 15.57 6.00 6.95
C ASP A 348 16.24 7.29 6.47
N GLY A 349 16.80 8.01 7.42
CA GLY A 349 17.65 9.16 7.20
C GLY A 349 18.63 9.31 8.36
N PRO A 350 19.54 10.28 8.31
CA PRO A 350 20.69 10.31 9.20
C PRO A 350 20.33 10.57 10.67
N GLN A 351 19.51 11.58 10.93
CA GLN A 351 19.18 12.04 12.28
C GLN A 351 18.09 13.12 12.24
N ASN A 352 17.33 13.27 13.31
CA ASN A 352 16.46 14.44 13.52
C ASN A 352 17.31 15.64 13.94
N THR A 353 17.60 16.53 13.02
CA THR A 353 18.48 17.69 13.27
C THR A 353 18.17 18.83 12.30
N SER A 354 18.55 20.04 12.70
CA SER A 354 18.60 21.21 11.82
C SER A 354 20.06 21.56 11.55
N GLN A 355 20.44 21.65 10.30
CA GLN A 355 21.80 21.97 9.88
C GLN A 355 21.79 23.05 8.81
N GLU A 356 22.85 23.84 8.75
CA GLU A 356 23.04 24.79 7.67
C GLU A 356 23.48 24.05 6.38
N TYR A 357 22.73 24.22 5.31
CA TYR A 357 23.07 23.73 3.98
C TYR A 357 22.95 24.87 2.97
N ARG A 358 24.07 25.22 2.35
CA ARG A 358 24.18 26.33 1.37
C ARG A 358 23.64 27.68 1.88
N GLY A 359 23.90 27.99 3.15
CA GLY A 359 23.51 29.27 3.77
C GLY A 359 22.06 29.28 4.31
N GLU A 360 21.33 28.14 4.24
CA GLU A 360 19.98 28.05 4.75
C GLU A 360 19.86 26.92 5.78
N GLN A 361 19.05 27.13 6.84
CA GLN A 361 18.74 26.10 7.81
C GLN A 361 17.81 25.06 7.19
N ARG A 362 18.23 23.77 7.16
CA ARG A 362 17.50 22.64 6.63
C ARG A 362 17.22 21.63 7.73
N GLN A 363 16.00 21.07 7.69
CA GLN A 363 15.60 19.98 8.59
C GLN A 363 15.98 18.66 7.96
N PHE A 364 16.71 17.83 8.69
CA PHE A 364 16.95 16.42 8.36
C PHE A 364 16.20 15.55 9.36
N ARG A 365 15.73 14.40 8.90
CA ARG A 365 15.02 13.46 9.75
C ARG A 365 15.64 12.06 9.68
N HIS A 366 15.46 11.28 10.74
CA HIS A 366 15.77 9.85 10.65
C HIS A 366 14.71 9.14 9.80
N TYR A 367 13.94 8.16 10.30
CA TYR A 367 12.84 7.58 9.53
C TYR A 367 11.73 8.62 9.32
N SER A 368 11.35 8.85 8.06
CA SER A 368 10.29 9.80 7.72
C SER A 368 9.72 9.55 6.33
N SER A 369 8.46 9.92 6.17
CA SER A 369 7.84 10.01 4.84
C SER A 369 8.41 11.23 4.11
N ARG A 370 9.12 10.97 3.00
CA ARG A 370 9.68 11.98 2.09
C ARG A 370 8.88 11.98 0.81
N GLY A 371 8.67 13.16 0.25
CA GLY A 371 7.86 13.27 -0.96
C GLY A 371 7.91 14.65 -1.59
N ALA A 372 7.53 14.70 -2.86
CA ALA A 372 7.33 15.91 -3.63
C ALA A 372 6.00 15.82 -4.38
N GLY A 373 5.12 16.78 -4.15
CA GLY A 373 3.77 16.81 -4.71
C GLY A 373 3.09 18.15 -4.47
N LEU A 374 1.80 18.25 -4.74
CA LEU A 374 1.06 19.52 -4.62
C LEU A 374 0.99 20.05 -3.19
N ARG A 375 0.89 19.16 -2.19
CA ARG A 375 0.65 19.55 -0.79
C ARG A 375 1.62 18.94 0.21
N GLU A 376 1.99 17.69 0.01
CA GLU A 376 2.83 16.95 0.94
C GLU A 376 4.27 16.93 0.44
N ASN A 377 5.03 17.94 0.84
CA ASN A 377 6.42 18.09 0.47
C ASN A 377 7.30 18.06 1.72
N PHE A 378 8.02 16.97 1.88
CA PHE A 378 9.17 16.91 2.77
C PHE A 378 10.35 16.31 2.02
N ASP A 379 11.37 17.11 1.86
CA ASP A 379 12.60 16.73 1.17
C ASP A 379 13.81 17.28 1.96
N ASP A 380 14.67 16.37 2.41
CA ASP A 380 15.91 16.66 3.13
C ASP A 380 17.16 16.22 2.36
N GLY A 381 17.01 15.99 1.05
CA GLY A 381 18.10 15.52 0.19
C GLY A 381 18.39 14.03 0.28
N THR A 382 17.56 13.26 1.01
CA THR A 382 17.66 11.80 1.07
C THR A 382 17.01 11.18 -0.16
N ILE A 383 17.75 10.32 -0.85
CA ILE A 383 17.33 9.61 -2.06
C ILE A 383 17.07 8.15 -1.73
N VAL A 384 15.99 7.61 -2.26
CA VAL A 384 15.50 6.26 -1.94
C VAL A 384 15.42 5.43 -3.23
N PRO A 385 16.32 4.48 -3.49
CA PRO A 385 16.33 3.69 -4.72
C PRO A 385 15.01 2.92 -4.94
N SER A 386 14.37 2.43 -3.87
CA SER A 386 13.11 1.70 -3.97
C SER A 386 12.00 2.54 -4.60
N ALA A 387 11.95 3.84 -4.33
CA ALA A 387 10.97 4.75 -4.90
C ALA A 387 11.04 4.82 -6.43
N ALA A 388 12.26 4.84 -6.99
CA ALA A 388 12.45 4.79 -8.44
C ALA A 388 12.18 3.38 -8.98
N ILE A 389 12.83 2.34 -8.45
CA ILE A 389 12.79 0.97 -8.97
C ILE A 389 11.37 0.39 -8.95
N SER A 390 10.62 0.60 -7.87
CA SER A 390 9.24 0.12 -7.74
C SER A 390 8.25 0.82 -8.67
N SER A 391 8.68 1.87 -9.38
CA SER A 391 7.91 2.55 -10.42
C SER A 391 8.14 1.96 -11.83
N ILE A 392 8.87 0.84 -11.97
CA ILE A 392 9.28 0.25 -13.26
C ILE A 392 8.09 -0.06 -14.18
N VAL A 393 6.95 -0.48 -13.63
CA VAL A 393 5.74 -0.76 -14.41
C VAL A 393 5.12 0.50 -15.01
N PHE A 394 5.28 1.64 -14.35
CA PHE A 394 4.66 2.92 -14.75
C PHE A 394 5.49 3.67 -15.80
N ALA A 395 6.80 3.75 -15.61
CA ALA A 395 7.68 4.57 -16.42
C ALA A 395 9.07 3.91 -16.64
N PRO A 396 9.12 2.73 -17.30
CA PRO A 396 10.37 1.97 -17.46
C PRO A 396 11.49 2.78 -18.12
N GLU A 397 11.15 3.68 -19.05
CA GLU A 397 12.09 4.50 -19.79
C GLU A 397 12.94 5.44 -18.92
N VAL A 398 12.43 5.87 -17.78
CA VAL A 398 13.16 6.72 -16.83
C VAL A 398 13.70 5.94 -15.63
N VAL A 399 12.99 4.87 -15.25
CA VAL A 399 13.38 4.04 -14.10
C VAL A 399 14.62 3.20 -14.42
N ILE A 400 14.72 2.62 -15.62
CA ILE A 400 15.87 1.81 -16.03
C ILE A 400 17.14 2.67 -15.95
N SER A 401 17.14 3.84 -16.60
CA SER A 401 18.30 4.75 -16.59
C SER A 401 18.68 5.22 -15.17
N ALA A 402 17.69 5.51 -14.33
CA ALA A 402 17.93 5.92 -12.95
C ALA A 402 18.54 4.78 -12.11
N THR A 403 18.04 3.55 -12.28
CA THR A 403 18.56 2.39 -11.56
C THR A 403 20.01 2.09 -11.94
N GLU A 404 20.33 2.11 -13.24
CA GLU A 404 21.69 1.89 -13.75
C GLU A 404 22.64 2.98 -13.27
N GLU A 405 22.24 4.27 -13.32
CA GLU A 405 23.07 5.38 -12.87
C GLU A 405 23.31 5.35 -11.35
N MET A 406 22.27 5.09 -10.55
CA MET A 406 22.43 4.93 -9.11
C MET A 406 23.35 3.75 -8.77
N HIS A 407 23.20 2.61 -9.43
CA HIS A 407 24.09 1.47 -9.25
C HIS A 407 25.53 1.81 -9.64
N LYS A 408 25.75 2.47 -10.77
CA LYS A 408 27.07 2.85 -11.26
C LYS A 408 27.78 3.82 -10.33
N ARG A 409 27.06 4.84 -9.81
CA ARG A 409 27.66 5.90 -9.00
C ARG A 409 27.82 5.55 -7.53
N TYR A 410 26.93 4.72 -6.99
CA TYR A 410 26.81 4.48 -5.55
C TYR A 410 26.85 3.01 -5.17
N GLY A 411 26.93 2.09 -6.16
CA GLY A 411 26.85 0.64 -5.93
C GLY A 411 27.90 0.12 -4.95
N ASP A 412 29.11 0.68 -4.95
CA ASP A 412 30.21 0.26 -4.06
C ASP A 412 29.85 0.30 -2.55
N PHE A 413 28.88 1.13 -2.16
CA PHE A 413 28.50 1.29 -0.77
C PHE A 413 26.98 1.26 -0.52
N LEU A 414 26.17 1.30 -1.57
CA LEU A 414 24.71 1.30 -1.52
C LEU A 414 24.09 -0.03 -1.97
N TYR A 415 24.84 -0.87 -2.71
CA TYR A 415 24.37 -2.14 -3.27
C TYR A 415 25.16 -3.31 -2.70
N SER A 416 24.47 -4.29 -2.10
CA SER A 416 25.14 -5.37 -1.41
C SER A 416 24.34 -6.70 -1.46
N SER A 417 24.40 -7.53 -0.42
CA SER A 417 23.88 -8.91 -0.40
C SER A 417 22.42 -9.03 -0.86
N TYR A 418 21.56 -8.11 -0.49
CA TYR A 418 20.12 -8.15 -0.81
C TYR A 418 19.67 -7.03 -1.75
N GLY A 419 20.58 -6.53 -2.58
CA GLY A 419 20.30 -5.44 -3.51
C GLY A 419 20.64 -4.07 -2.92
N PHE A 420 19.82 -3.07 -3.21
CA PHE A 420 20.00 -1.72 -2.69
C PHE A 420 19.65 -1.63 -1.20
N LEU A 421 20.50 -0.97 -0.43
CA LEU A 421 20.16 -0.47 0.90
C LEU A 421 19.04 0.56 0.80
N ASP A 422 18.38 0.83 1.91
CA ASP A 422 17.18 1.64 1.95
C ASP A 422 17.35 3.03 1.30
N SER A 423 18.34 3.81 1.73
CA SER A 423 18.46 5.21 1.31
C SER A 423 19.88 5.76 1.46
N PHE A 424 20.13 6.92 0.85
CA PHE A 424 21.37 7.67 0.97
C PHE A 424 21.14 9.16 0.83
N ASN A 425 22.03 9.99 1.40
CA ASN A 425 21.95 11.42 1.32
C ASN A 425 23.33 12.05 1.03
N PRO A 426 23.63 12.37 -0.23
CA PRO A 426 24.90 12.97 -0.62
C PRO A 426 25.12 14.40 -0.08
N SER A 427 24.02 15.04 0.30
CA SER A 427 24.04 16.42 0.84
C SER A 427 24.33 16.47 2.34
N PHE A 428 24.13 15.34 3.05
CA PHE A 428 24.38 15.28 4.48
C PHE A 428 25.84 14.95 4.76
N ASN A 429 26.57 15.95 5.22
CA ASN A 429 28.01 15.84 5.52
C ASN A 429 28.34 16.61 6.79
N TYR A 430 27.79 16.13 7.92
CA TYR A 430 27.95 16.75 9.24
C TYR A 430 28.55 15.76 10.22
N ASP A 431 29.52 16.22 11.02
CA ASP A 431 30.11 15.42 12.09
C ASP A 431 29.24 15.50 13.36
N ILE A 432 28.16 14.74 13.35
CA ILE A 432 27.21 14.62 14.46
C ILE A 432 26.83 13.15 14.69
N PRO A 433 26.35 12.78 15.88
CA PRO A 433 25.83 11.44 16.11
C PRO A 433 24.69 11.09 15.14
N LEU A 434 24.78 9.94 14.52
CA LEU A 434 23.76 9.41 13.62
C LEU A 434 22.77 8.56 14.39
N LYS A 435 21.49 8.59 13.98
CA LYS A 435 20.47 7.65 14.49
C LYS A 435 20.57 6.30 13.81
N THR A 436 20.77 6.30 12.49
CA THR A 436 20.92 5.13 11.64
C THR A 436 22.00 5.37 10.59
N GLY A 437 22.47 4.32 9.95
CA GLY A 437 23.39 4.42 8.82
C GLY A 437 24.82 4.78 9.23
N ARG A 438 25.57 5.24 8.23
CA ARG A 438 27.00 5.64 8.38
C ARG A 438 27.35 6.77 7.42
N MET A 439 28.38 7.51 7.77
CA MET A 439 29.03 8.44 6.84
C MET A 439 29.98 7.67 5.92
N VAL A 440 29.93 8.02 4.63
CA VAL A 440 30.89 7.56 3.62
C VAL A 440 31.69 8.76 3.15
N PRO A 441 33.04 8.75 3.26
CA PRO A 441 33.88 9.89 2.89
C PRO A 441 33.55 10.39 1.48
N ASP A 442 33.37 11.69 1.31
CA ASP A 442 33.04 12.40 0.06
C ASP A 442 31.69 12.03 -0.58
N ARG A 443 30.94 11.08 0.00
CA ARG A 443 29.66 10.56 -0.51
C ARG A 443 28.45 10.93 0.34
N GLY A 444 28.65 11.37 1.58
CA GLY A 444 27.60 11.73 2.51
C GLY A 444 27.12 10.54 3.36
N TRP A 445 25.88 10.59 3.81
CA TRP A 445 25.27 9.56 4.64
C TRP A 445 24.66 8.43 3.79
N VAL A 446 24.73 7.19 4.31
CA VAL A 446 24.12 6.00 3.71
C VAL A 446 23.45 5.14 4.78
N ALA A 447 22.26 4.64 4.54
CA ALA A 447 21.56 3.68 5.39
C ALA A 447 22.38 2.39 5.57
N SER A 448 22.18 1.71 6.68
CA SER A 448 22.83 0.41 6.94
C SER A 448 21.87 -0.76 6.77
N ASP A 449 20.58 -0.51 6.75
CA ASP A 449 19.53 -1.51 6.66
C ASP A 449 18.89 -1.60 5.27
N TYR A 450 18.36 -2.77 4.96
CA TYR A 450 17.29 -3.00 4.01
C TYR A 450 15.97 -2.93 4.78
N ILE A 451 14.97 -2.23 4.27
CA ILE A 451 13.63 -2.17 4.85
C ILE A 451 12.70 -3.04 4.02
N ALA A 452 12.03 -4.00 4.66
CA ALA A 452 11.28 -5.03 3.93
C ALA A 452 10.11 -4.47 3.12
N ILE A 453 9.43 -3.45 3.62
CA ILE A 453 8.31 -2.81 2.92
C ILE A 453 8.77 -2.04 1.66
N ASP A 454 10.07 -1.74 1.54
CA ASP A 454 10.71 -1.17 0.35
C ASP A 454 11.23 -2.27 -0.59
N GLN A 455 11.76 -3.36 -0.04
CA GLN A 455 12.24 -4.50 -0.83
C GLN A 455 11.08 -5.22 -1.55
N GLY A 456 9.92 -5.34 -0.91
CA GLY A 456 8.76 -6.01 -1.48
C GLY A 456 8.29 -5.42 -2.82
N PRO A 457 8.02 -4.12 -2.90
CA PRO A 457 7.66 -3.47 -4.16
C PRO A 457 8.75 -3.54 -5.24
N ILE A 458 10.03 -3.48 -4.88
CA ILE A 458 11.11 -3.69 -5.86
C ILE A 458 10.93 -5.04 -6.55
N LEU A 459 10.85 -6.11 -5.78
CA LEU A 459 10.72 -7.48 -6.29
C LEU A 459 9.44 -7.67 -7.12
N ALA A 460 8.30 -7.33 -6.54
CA ALA A 460 7.01 -7.58 -7.16
C ALA A 460 6.79 -6.74 -8.42
N MET A 461 7.23 -5.48 -8.44
CA MET A 461 7.07 -4.62 -9.61
C MET A 461 8.01 -4.99 -10.76
N ILE A 462 9.21 -5.55 -10.49
CA ILE A 462 10.05 -6.12 -11.53
C ILE A 462 9.36 -7.35 -12.14
N ALA A 463 8.83 -8.27 -11.32
CA ALA A 463 8.09 -9.44 -11.79
C ALA A 463 6.84 -9.03 -12.61
N ASN A 464 6.09 -8.02 -12.15
CA ASN A 464 4.93 -7.47 -12.86
C ASN A 464 5.32 -6.81 -14.19
N TYR A 465 6.45 -6.10 -14.24
CA TYR A 465 6.95 -5.56 -15.49
C TYR A 465 7.30 -6.66 -16.49
N GLN A 466 7.96 -7.72 -16.06
CA GLN A 466 8.39 -8.81 -16.94
C GLN A 466 7.22 -9.65 -17.42
N ASN A 467 6.34 -10.09 -16.53
CA ASN A 467 5.39 -11.17 -16.79
C ASN A 467 3.94 -10.87 -16.38
N GLU A 468 3.64 -9.69 -15.83
CA GLU A 468 2.32 -9.38 -15.24
C GLU A 468 1.92 -10.44 -14.20
N PHE A 469 2.84 -10.76 -13.29
CA PHE A 469 2.82 -12.00 -12.54
C PHE A 469 2.03 -11.91 -11.21
N VAL A 470 2.14 -10.81 -10.47
CA VAL A 470 1.51 -10.65 -9.14
C VAL A 470 0.09 -10.13 -9.24
#